data_86efa6169dda5507a1145cf1ad7cc167
#
_entry.id   86efa6169dda5507a1145cf1ad7cc167
#
_cell.length_a   1.000
_cell.length_b   1.000
_cell.length_c   1.000
_cell.angle_alpha   90.00
_cell.angle_beta   90.00
_cell.angle_gamma   90.00
#
_symmetry.space_group_name_H-M   'P 1'
#
loop_
_entity.id
_entity.type
_entity.pdbx_description
1 polymer ?
#
loop_
_entity_poly.entity_id
_entity_poly.type
_entity_poly.pdbx_seq_one_letter_code
_entity_poly.pdbx_strand_id
1 'polypeptide(L)'
;MFHKVKAVTALPDYRLSVQFAEGVTKLYDVKPLFNKWTAFKVLQDHPELFTSVEVDVGGYGIIWNDDLDLSCDELFANGVAVQTPFDGLMAFTDATRLWGLNESTLRKAIAYGKLVNGVDACKYGKQWVISMEAMKREYGVPKADR
;
A
#
# COMPACT_ATOMS: atom_id res chain seq x y z
N MET A 1 15.81 1.07 -3.48
CA MET A 1 14.45 0.56 -3.73
C MET A 1 13.42 1.51 -3.15
N PHE A 2 12.37 1.78 -3.89
CA PHE A 2 11.28 2.63 -3.40
C PHE A 2 10.21 1.77 -2.74
N HIS A 3 9.73 2.22 -1.57
CA HIS A 3 8.58 1.63 -0.91
C HIS A 3 7.32 2.32 -1.47
N LYS A 4 6.86 1.85 -2.62
CA LYS A 4 5.77 2.50 -3.34
C LYS A 4 4.48 2.49 -2.53
N VAL A 5 3.77 3.61 -2.54
CA VAL A 5 2.47 3.75 -1.90
C VAL A 5 1.41 3.09 -2.77
N LYS A 6 0.58 2.25 -2.17
CA LYS A 6 -0.55 1.60 -2.83
C LYS A 6 -1.85 2.36 -2.58
N ALA A 7 -2.06 2.82 -1.36
CA ALA A 7 -3.27 3.52 -0.97
C ALA A 7 -2.98 4.46 0.19
N VAL A 8 -3.75 5.54 0.28
CA VAL A 8 -3.68 6.49 1.39
C VAL A 8 -5.10 6.85 1.81
N THR A 9 -5.31 6.95 3.12
CA THR A 9 -6.59 7.36 3.70
C THR A 9 -6.34 8.42 4.74
N ALA A 10 -7.06 9.55 4.62
CA ALA A 10 -7.02 10.60 5.62
C ALA A 10 -7.81 10.15 6.86
N LEU A 11 -7.19 10.26 8.03
CA LEU A 11 -7.77 9.90 9.31
C LEU A 11 -8.01 11.16 10.15
N PRO A 12 -8.84 11.05 11.23
CA PRO A 12 -8.99 12.17 12.15
C PRO A 12 -7.66 12.62 12.74
N ASP A 13 -7.60 13.88 13.14
CA ASP A 13 -6.43 14.48 13.80
C ASP A 13 -5.19 14.55 12.90
N TYR A 14 -5.40 14.80 11.60
CA TYR A 14 -4.34 15.01 10.60
C TYR A 14 -3.35 13.85 10.54
N ARG A 15 -3.84 12.63 10.69
CA ARG A 15 -3.06 11.42 10.48
C ARG A 15 -3.44 10.77 9.16
N LEU A 16 -2.53 10.00 8.61
CA LEU A 16 -2.74 9.26 7.38
C LEU A 16 -2.51 7.78 7.64
N SER A 17 -3.36 6.94 7.05
CA SER A 17 -3.08 5.50 6.93
C SER A 17 -2.48 5.29 5.55
N VAL A 18 -1.26 4.81 5.48
CA VAL A 18 -0.54 4.62 4.21
C VAL A 18 -0.25 3.13 4.03
N GLN A 19 -0.82 2.56 2.98
CA GLN A 19 -0.54 1.18 2.59
C GLN A 19 0.54 1.17 1.51
N PHE A 20 1.58 0.39 1.73
CA PHE A 20 2.67 0.24 0.77
C PHE A 20 2.46 -1.03 -0.07
N ALA A 21 2.99 -1.03 -1.28
CA ALA A 21 2.81 -2.13 -2.23
C ALA A 21 3.32 -3.47 -1.68
N GLU A 22 4.28 -3.43 -0.76
CA GLU A 22 4.86 -4.62 -0.12
C GLU A 22 4.01 -5.19 1.02
N GLY A 23 2.83 -4.62 1.28
CA GLY A 23 1.88 -5.15 2.28
C GLY A 23 2.01 -4.55 3.66
N VAL A 24 2.87 -3.56 3.85
CA VAL A 24 3.05 -2.86 5.12
C VAL A 24 2.09 -1.67 5.17
N THR A 25 1.46 -1.45 6.33
CA THR A 25 0.65 -0.27 6.60
C THR A 25 1.33 0.56 7.68
N LYS A 26 1.42 1.87 7.47
CA LYS A 26 1.99 2.79 8.44
C LYS A 26 1.04 3.95 8.71
N LEU A 27 1.00 4.40 9.96
CA LEU A 27 0.33 5.64 10.33
C LEU A 27 1.33 6.77 10.30
N TYR A 28 0.99 7.83 9.60
CA TYR A 28 1.85 9.01 9.48
C TYR A 28 1.12 10.22 10.05
N ASP A 29 1.78 10.93 10.98
CA ASP A 29 1.24 12.13 11.60
C ASP A 29 1.74 13.36 10.83
N VAL A 30 0.82 14.09 10.23
CA VAL A 30 1.17 15.28 9.44
C VAL A 30 1.40 16.50 10.33
N LYS A 31 0.92 16.51 11.57
CA LYS A 31 0.98 17.68 12.45
C LYS A 31 2.39 18.25 12.66
N PRO A 32 3.47 17.44 12.81
CA PRO A 32 4.81 18.01 12.94
C PRO A 32 5.24 18.86 11.75
N LEU A 33 4.69 18.61 10.56
CA LEU A 33 5.03 19.35 9.36
C LEU A 33 4.47 20.78 9.37
N PHE A 34 3.42 21.04 10.13
CA PHE A 34 2.82 22.38 10.22
C PHE A 34 3.82 23.40 10.76
N ASN A 35 4.72 22.98 11.64
CA ASN A 35 5.76 23.85 12.21
C ASN A 35 7.06 23.80 11.45
N LYS A 36 7.30 22.70 10.71
CA LYS A 36 8.53 22.49 9.97
C LYS A 36 8.53 23.20 8.62
N TRP A 37 7.38 23.17 7.92
CA TRP A 37 7.22 23.80 6.61
C TRP A 37 5.93 24.59 6.57
N THR A 38 6.05 25.89 6.36
CA THR A 38 4.90 26.81 6.34
C THR A 38 3.83 26.39 5.34
N ALA A 39 4.25 25.81 4.20
CA ALA A 39 3.30 25.38 3.17
C ALA A 39 2.28 24.36 3.70
N PHE A 40 2.65 23.53 4.69
CA PHE A 40 1.74 22.52 5.23
C PHE A 40 0.67 23.08 6.17
N LYS A 41 0.83 24.34 6.63
CA LYS A 41 -0.20 24.97 7.47
C LYS A 41 -1.53 25.13 6.76
N VAL A 42 -1.55 25.16 5.44
CA VAL A 42 -2.79 25.26 4.68
C VAL A 42 -3.71 24.06 4.96
N LEU A 43 -3.14 22.90 5.26
CA LEU A 43 -3.93 21.70 5.61
C LEU A 43 -4.65 21.88 6.95
N GLN A 44 -4.01 22.58 7.90
CA GLN A 44 -4.60 22.88 9.20
C GLN A 44 -5.76 23.86 9.06
N ASP A 45 -5.61 24.85 8.18
CA ASP A 45 -6.63 25.88 7.95
C ASP A 45 -7.76 25.39 7.06
N HIS A 46 -7.53 24.35 6.26
CA HIS A 46 -8.48 23.81 5.28
C HIS A 46 -8.59 22.29 5.44
N PRO A 47 -9.35 21.80 6.44
CA PRO A 47 -9.50 20.36 6.67
C PRO A 47 -10.04 19.60 5.46
N GLU A 48 -10.86 20.24 4.64
CA GLU A 48 -11.39 19.63 3.42
C GLU A 48 -10.28 19.33 2.40
N LEU A 49 -9.23 20.14 2.36
CA LEU A 49 -8.08 19.88 1.52
C LEU A 49 -7.31 18.64 2.04
N PHE A 50 -7.16 18.52 3.36
CA PHE A 50 -6.47 17.37 3.95
C PHE A 50 -7.14 16.06 3.52
N THR A 51 -8.47 16.00 3.53
CA THR A 51 -9.20 14.77 3.17
C THR A 51 -9.14 14.43 1.68
N SER A 52 -8.67 15.35 0.83
CA SER A 52 -8.56 15.14 -0.61
C SER A 52 -7.26 14.46 -1.04
N VAL A 53 -6.45 14.01 -0.10
CA VAL A 53 -5.16 13.36 -0.38
C VAL A 53 -5.32 12.16 -1.31
N GLU A 54 -4.39 12.03 -2.26
CA GLU A 54 -4.37 10.94 -3.23
C GLU A 54 -2.97 10.36 -3.36
N VAL A 55 -2.88 9.13 -3.84
CA VAL A 55 -1.60 8.53 -4.22
C VAL A 55 -1.12 9.21 -5.50
N ASP A 56 0.13 9.66 -5.49
CA ASP A 56 0.74 10.28 -6.66
C ASP A 56 1.07 9.24 -7.73
N VAL A 57 1.26 9.70 -8.95
CA VAL A 57 1.52 8.84 -10.12
C VAL A 57 2.69 7.90 -9.83
N GLY A 58 2.49 6.61 -10.10
CA GLY A 58 3.50 5.58 -9.91
C GLY A 58 3.69 5.12 -8.47
N GLY A 59 2.99 5.72 -7.50
CA GLY A 59 3.11 5.34 -6.09
C GLY A 59 4.34 5.91 -5.40
N TYR A 60 5.00 6.91 -5.99
CA TYR A 60 6.23 7.49 -5.43
C TYR A 60 5.97 8.47 -4.28
N GLY A 61 4.72 8.71 -3.96
CA GLY A 61 4.32 9.56 -2.85
C GLY A 61 2.82 9.77 -2.79
N ILE A 62 2.42 10.78 -2.04
CA ILE A 62 1.05 11.23 -1.94
C ILE A 62 0.98 12.72 -2.25
N ILE A 63 -0.16 13.19 -2.69
CA ILE A 63 -0.33 14.57 -3.16
C ILE A 63 -1.69 15.11 -2.70
N TRP A 64 -1.71 16.37 -2.28
CA TRP A 64 -2.93 17.14 -2.04
C TRP A 64 -3.21 18.11 -3.19
N ASN A 65 -2.15 18.74 -3.68
CA ASN A 65 -2.19 19.61 -4.86
C ASN A 65 -0.77 19.75 -5.41
N ASP A 66 -0.57 20.58 -6.43
CA ASP A 66 0.73 20.72 -7.09
C ASP A 66 1.84 21.26 -6.17
N ASP A 67 1.47 21.90 -5.05
CA ASP A 67 2.42 22.51 -4.12
C ASP A 67 2.62 21.70 -2.84
N LEU A 68 1.80 20.68 -2.60
CA LEU A 68 1.83 19.90 -1.36
C LEU A 68 1.86 18.41 -1.67
N ASP A 69 3.01 17.80 -1.42
CA ASP A 69 3.21 16.37 -1.58
C ASP A 69 4.18 15.85 -0.53
N LEU A 70 4.18 14.54 -0.34
CA LEU A 70 5.15 13.83 0.49
C LEU A 70 5.65 12.62 -0.30
N SER A 71 6.96 12.40 -0.25
CA SER A 71 7.55 11.24 -0.93
C SER A 71 7.24 9.94 -0.21
N CYS A 72 7.26 8.84 -0.94
CA CYS A 72 7.11 7.51 -0.35
C CYS A 72 8.23 7.23 0.68
N ASP A 73 9.43 7.73 0.45
CA ASP A 73 10.54 7.54 1.37
C ASP A 73 10.30 8.25 2.71
N GLU A 74 9.77 9.46 2.69
CA GLU A 74 9.42 10.20 3.90
C GLU A 74 8.34 9.46 4.70
N LEU A 75 7.30 9.00 4.01
CA LEU A 75 6.19 8.29 4.63
C LEU A 75 6.62 6.96 5.24
N PHE A 76 7.50 6.24 4.56
CA PHE A 76 7.99 4.95 5.04
C PHE A 76 8.94 5.12 6.22
N ALA A 77 9.86 6.08 6.15
CA ALA A 77 10.87 6.29 7.18
C ALA A 77 10.27 6.82 8.48
N ASN A 78 9.29 7.71 8.40
CA ASN A 78 8.75 8.43 9.56
C ASN A 78 7.34 7.99 9.96
N GLY A 79 6.70 7.12 9.19
CA GLY A 79 5.46 6.50 9.60
C GLY A 79 5.69 5.39 10.62
N VAL A 80 4.68 5.12 11.45
CA VAL A 80 4.73 4.06 12.45
C VAL A 80 4.01 2.83 11.92
N ALA A 81 4.70 1.70 11.85
CA ALA A 81 4.11 0.47 11.37
C ALA A 81 2.99 -0.01 12.29
N VAL A 82 1.87 -0.39 11.69
CA VAL A 82 0.72 -0.95 12.42
C VAL A 82 0.30 -2.25 11.77
N GLN A 83 -0.25 -3.16 12.56
CA GLN A 83 -0.79 -4.41 12.05
C GLN A 83 -2.29 -4.26 11.82
N THR A 84 -2.74 -4.72 10.65
CA THR A 84 -4.16 -4.78 10.31
C THR A 84 -4.47 -6.16 9.75
N PRO A 85 -5.76 -6.59 9.77
CA PRO A 85 -6.14 -7.88 9.15
C PRO A 85 -5.86 -7.94 7.64
N PHE A 86 -5.63 -6.79 7.01
CA PHE A 86 -5.43 -6.71 5.56
C PHE A 86 -3.96 -6.61 5.16
N ASP A 87 -3.05 -6.62 6.16
CA ASP A 87 -1.62 -6.56 5.90
C ASP A 87 -1.16 -7.78 5.13
N GLY A 88 -0.31 -7.55 4.12
CA GLY A 88 0.24 -8.62 3.33
C GLY A 88 -0.75 -9.33 2.41
N LEU A 89 -1.96 -8.79 2.26
CA LEU A 89 -2.95 -9.33 1.33
C LEU A 89 -2.97 -8.52 0.04
N MET A 90 -3.15 -9.20 -1.09
CA MET A 90 -3.23 -8.54 -2.39
C MET A 90 -4.20 -9.27 -3.32
N ALA A 91 -4.80 -8.54 -4.24
CA ALA A 91 -5.60 -9.15 -5.29
C ALA A 91 -4.70 -9.94 -6.25
N PHE A 92 -5.28 -10.94 -6.93
CA PHE A 92 -4.53 -11.71 -7.94
C PHE A 92 -3.95 -10.80 -9.03
N THR A 93 -4.68 -9.76 -9.45
CA THR A 93 -4.19 -8.83 -10.46
C THR A 93 -2.90 -8.13 -10.03
N ASP A 94 -2.81 -7.73 -8.75
CA ASP A 94 -1.60 -7.13 -8.23
C ASP A 94 -0.46 -8.14 -8.12
N ALA A 95 -0.76 -9.35 -7.64
CA ALA A 95 0.24 -10.41 -7.50
C ALA A 95 0.82 -10.80 -8.87
N THR A 96 -0.03 -10.96 -9.87
CA THR A 96 0.42 -11.32 -11.22
C THR A 96 1.30 -10.23 -11.82
N ARG A 97 0.95 -8.97 -11.60
CA ARG A 97 1.75 -7.85 -12.08
C ARG A 97 3.12 -7.82 -11.42
N LEU A 98 3.15 -7.97 -10.10
CA LEU A 98 4.40 -7.88 -9.32
C LEU A 98 5.36 -9.04 -9.61
N TRP A 99 4.85 -10.24 -9.82
CA TRP A 99 5.67 -11.44 -10.07
C TRP A 99 5.79 -11.82 -11.54
N GLY A 100 5.10 -11.10 -12.43
CA GLY A 100 5.14 -11.39 -13.85
C GLY A 100 4.49 -12.72 -14.21
N LEU A 101 3.39 -13.07 -13.55
CA LEU A 101 2.65 -14.32 -13.75
C LEU A 101 1.27 -14.04 -14.34
N ASN A 102 0.58 -15.11 -14.73
CA ASN A 102 -0.82 -15.06 -15.15
C ASN A 102 -1.72 -15.52 -14.02
N GLU A 103 -2.96 -15.00 -13.97
CA GLU A 103 -3.93 -15.44 -12.98
C GLU A 103 -4.22 -16.95 -13.08
N SER A 104 -4.20 -17.50 -14.30
CA SER A 104 -4.38 -18.94 -14.49
C SER A 104 -3.31 -19.76 -13.78
N THR A 105 -2.07 -19.26 -13.73
CA THR A 105 -0.99 -19.90 -13.00
C THR A 105 -1.32 -20.02 -11.51
N LEU A 106 -1.84 -18.95 -10.92
CA LEU A 106 -2.22 -18.94 -9.51
C LEU A 106 -3.45 -19.82 -9.24
N ARG A 107 -4.45 -19.80 -10.12
CA ARG A 107 -5.62 -20.67 -9.98
C ARG A 107 -5.25 -22.15 -10.07
N LYS A 108 -4.35 -22.50 -10.99
CA LYS A 108 -3.84 -23.88 -11.11
C LYS A 108 -3.06 -24.30 -9.86
N ALA A 109 -2.24 -23.39 -9.32
CA ALA A 109 -1.50 -23.65 -8.09
C ALA A 109 -2.43 -23.99 -6.92
N ILE A 110 -3.57 -23.30 -6.84
CA ILE A 110 -4.60 -23.60 -5.82
C ILE A 110 -5.22 -24.98 -6.11
N ALA A 111 -5.55 -25.28 -7.34
CA ALA A 111 -6.16 -26.56 -7.72
C ALA A 111 -5.25 -27.75 -7.41
N TYR A 112 -3.94 -27.58 -7.58
CA TYR A 112 -2.96 -28.63 -7.31
C TYR A 112 -2.43 -28.65 -5.88
N GLY A 113 -2.84 -27.71 -5.03
CA GLY A 113 -2.44 -27.67 -3.62
C GLY A 113 -1.10 -27.01 -3.34
N LYS A 114 -0.43 -26.44 -4.34
CA LYS A 114 0.78 -25.64 -4.13
C LYS A 114 0.48 -24.38 -3.31
N LEU A 115 -0.66 -23.75 -3.59
CA LEU A 115 -1.25 -22.69 -2.79
C LEU A 115 -2.51 -23.26 -2.13
N VAL A 116 -2.62 -23.11 -0.83
CA VAL A 116 -3.71 -23.74 -0.06
C VAL A 116 -4.88 -22.76 0.05
N ASN A 117 -6.04 -23.16 -0.49
CA ASN A 117 -7.26 -22.37 -0.41
C ASN A 117 -7.69 -22.20 1.05
N GLY A 118 -7.94 -20.96 1.44
CA GLY A 118 -8.31 -20.64 2.82
C GLY A 118 -7.14 -20.36 3.74
N VAL A 119 -5.91 -20.62 3.29
CA VAL A 119 -4.68 -20.37 4.04
C VAL A 119 -3.79 -19.38 3.29
N ASP A 120 -3.45 -19.71 2.05
CA ASP A 120 -2.56 -18.88 1.22
C ASP A 120 -3.34 -17.89 0.36
N ALA A 121 -4.51 -18.30 -0.09
CA ALA A 121 -5.40 -17.51 -0.93
C ALA A 121 -6.84 -17.82 -0.58
N CYS A 122 -7.72 -16.86 -0.82
CA CYS A 122 -9.14 -17.01 -0.54
C CYS A 122 -9.94 -16.21 -1.56
N LYS A 123 -11.12 -16.72 -1.92
CA LYS A 123 -12.00 -16.03 -2.87
C LYS A 123 -13.08 -15.27 -2.12
N TYR A 124 -13.20 -13.98 -2.42
CA TYR A 124 -14.23 -13.09 -1.88
C TYR A 124 -15.13 -12.64 -3.04
N GLY A 125 -16.33 -13.20 -3.12
CA GLY A 125 -17.19 -12.99 -4.28
C GLY A 125 -16.51 -13.54 -5.54
N LYS A 126 -16.23 -12.67 -6.51
CA LYS A 126 -15.52 -13.04 -7.75
C LYS A 126 -14.03 -12.76 -7.71
N GLN A 127 -13.53 -12.21 -6.60
CA GLN A 127 -12.14 -11.78 -6.48
C GLN A 127 -11.34 -12.78 -5.65
N TRP A 128 -10.19 -13.18 -6.18
CA TRP A 128 -9.21 -13.91 -5.41
C TRP A 128 -8.24 -12.95 -4.73
N VAL A 129 -7.93 -13.25 -3.48
CA VAL A 129 -6.95 -12.53 -2.65
C VAL A 129 -5.90 -13.54 -2.22
N ILE A 130 -4.63 -13.15 -2.24
CA ILE A 130 -3.50 -14.00 -1.89
C ILE A 130 -2.56 -13.26 -0.97
N SER A 131 -1.89 -14.00 -0.07
CA SER A 131 -0.92 -13.40 0.83
C SER A 131 0.42 -13.17 0.15
N MET A 132 1.08 -12.07 0.50
CA MET A 132 2.44 -11.76 0.07
C MET A 132 3.41 -12.87 0.51
N GLU A 133 3.20 -13.40 1.72
CA GLU A 133 4.01 -14.46 2.28
C GLU A 133 3.98 -15.72 1.39
N ALA A 134 2.77 -16.13 0.96
CA ALA A 134 2.62 -17.29 0.08
C ALA A 134 3.30 -17.05 -1.26
N MET A 135 3.15 -15.84 -1.84
CA MET A 135 3.79 -15.50 -3.09
C MET A 135 5.32 -15.58 -2.97
N LYS A 136 5.89 -15.03 -1.91
CA LYS A 136 7.34 -15.07 -1.70
C LYS A 136 7.84 -16.49 -1.45
N ARG A 137 7.08 -17.29 -0.71
CA ARG A 137 7.43 -18.67 -0.43
C ARG A 137 7.49 -19.51 -1.71
N GLU A 138 6.50 -19.37 -2.59
CA GLU A 138 6.37 -20.23 -3.79
C GLU A 138 7.03 -19.62 -5.04
N TYR A 139 7.15 -18.31 -5.15
CA TYR A 139 7.62 -17.65 -6.37
C TYR A 139 8.81 -16.72 -6.15
N GLY A 140 9.30 -16.64 -4.91
CA GLY A 140 10.48 -15.84 -4.58
C GLY A 140 10.20 -14.34 -4.53
N VAL A 141 11.24 -13.55 -4.74
CA VAL A 141 11.17 -12.09 -4.69
C VAL A 141 10.36 -11.57 -5.89
N PRO A 142 9.50 -10.54 -5.70
CA PRO A 142 8.78 -9.94 -6.82
C PRO A 142 9.73 -9.52 -7.94
N LYS A 143 9.26 -9.65 -9.19
CA LYS A 143 10.07 -9.34 -10.37
C LYS A 143 10.56 -7.89 -10.36
N ALA A 144 9.76 -6.96 -9.83
CA ALA A 144 10.10 -5.54 -9.74
C ALA A 144 11.27 -5.26 -8.79
N ASP A 145 11.58 -6.19 -7.87
CA ASP A 145 12.63 -6.05 -6.85
C ASP A 145 13.89 -6.86 -7.19
N ARG A 146 13.94 -7.43 -8.38
CA ARG A 146 15.09 -8.21 -8.83
C ARG A 146 16.16 -7.35 -9.49
#